data_dc52cbfe47777168a5f25882fec68a1f
#
_entry.id   dc52cbfe47777168a5f25882fec68a1f
#
_cell.length_a   1.000
_cell.length_b   1.000
_cell.length_c   1.000
_cell.angle_alpha   90.00
_cell.angle_beta   90.00
_cell.angle_gamma   90.00
#
_symmetry.space_group_name_H-M   'P 1'
#
loop_
_entity.id
_entity.type
_entity.pdbx_description
1 polymer ?
#
loop_
_entity_poly.entity_id
_entity_poly.type
_entity_poly.pdbx_seq_one_letter_code
_entity_poly.pdbx_strand_id
1 'polypeptide(L)'
;IGRAFFRDMQEKNKDCMIIYGNSRSNLCRVLANLCCAEKIPCYMICSSEENEEQPIETNNSRLMKWLGAEVIPCRKTEIAQTVEQTMNRLTEEGYHPYYIFGDKFGTGNEDTPVQAYVDGYREILAWEKEQNISFSHIFAASGTGSTQCGLVSGKLLEQGTEQIIGLSISSREYDRAIRIMESGISDYFAKNHLVLPEGWESELHLEMGYRQGG
;
A
#
# COMPACT_ATOMS: atom_id res chain seq x y z
N ILE A 1 -5.00 0.39 -6.39
CA ILE A 1 -3.68 0.58 -5.78
C ILE A 1 -2.54 0.37 -6.79
N GLY A 2 -2.53 -0.70 -7.59
CA GLY A 2 -1.47 -0.94 -8.57
C GLY A 2 -1.30 0.20 -9.58
N ARG A 3 -2.40 0.71 -10.11
CA ARG A 3 -2.39 1.85 -11.05
C ARG A 3 -1.90 3.16 -10.40
N ALA A 4 -2.11 3.35 -9.10
CA ALA A 4 -1.61 4.54 -8.40
C ALA A 4 -0.08 4.52 -8.32
N PHE A 5 0.52 3.40 -7.89
CA PHE A 5 1.98 3.24 -7.90
C PHE A 5 2.57 3.36 -9.31
N PHE A 6 1.88 2.82 -10.30
CA PHE A 6 2.33 2.88 -11.68
C PHE A 6 2.33 4.32 -12.22
N ARG A 7 1.28 5.08 -11.95
CA ARG A 7 1.19 6.51 -12.29
C ARG A 7 2.30 7.31 -11.62
N ASP A 8 2.48 7.15 -10.30
CA ASP A 8 3.52 7.84 -9.54
C ASP A 8 4.93 7.48 -10.08
N MET A 9 5.17 6.23 -10.45
CA MET A 9 6.40 5.80 -11.11
C MET A 9 6.64 6.55 -12.43
N GLN A 10 5.60 6.68 -13.28
CA GLN A 10 5.68 7.39 -14.55
C GLN A 10 5.91 8.90 -14.36
N GLU A 11 5.21 9.53 -13.43
CA GLU A 11 5.35 10.95 -13.10
C GLU A 11 6.77 11.28 -12.59
N LYS A 12 7.39 10.33 -11.90
CA LYS A 12 8.80 10.42 -11.43
C LYS A 12 9.82 10.00 -12.49
N ASN A 13 9.41 9.72 -13.73
CA ASN A 13 10.26 9.27 -14.85
C ASN A 13 11.12 8.05 -14.49
N LYS A 14 10.49 7.05 -13.83
CA LYS A 14 11.13 5.80 -13.48
C LYS A 14 10.74 4.70 -14.48
N ASP A 15 11.63 3.72 -14.70
CA ASP A 15 11.53 2.75 -15.79
C ASP A 15 11.57 1.28 -15.34
N CYS A 16 11.84 1.02 -14.06
CA CYS A 16 11.70 -0.30 -13.44
C CYS A 16 11.13 -0.18 -12.02
N MET A 17 10.47 -1.23 -11.56
CA MET A 17 9.77 -1.22 -10.27
C MET A 17 10.39 -2.21 -9.29
N ILE A 18 10.72 -1.72 -8.10
CA ILE A 18 11.10 -2.54 -6.95
C ILE A 18 9.89 -2.63 -6.01
N ILE A 19 9.43 -3.84 -5.75
CA ILE A 19 8.34 -4.13 -4.83
C ILE A 19 8.86 -4.89 -3.62
N TYR A 20 8.20 -4.73 -2.48
CA TYR A 20 8.58 -5.40 -1.24
C TYR A 20 7.39 -6.05 -0.54
N GLY A 21 7.61 -7.25 -0.05
CA GLY A 21 6.64 -7.98 0.76
C GLY A 21 7.12 -9.41 1.06
N ASN A 22 6.33 -10.17 1.81
CA ASN A 22 6.56 -11.61 1.94
C ASN A 22 6.01 -12.36 0.70
N SER A 23 6.31 -13.65 0.61
CA SER A 23 5.91 -14.50 -0.52
C SER A 23 4.39 -14.61 -0.75
N ARG A 24 3.56 -14.25 0.25
CA ARG A 24 2.08 -14.28 0.20
C ARG A 24 1.47 -12.94 -0.21
N SER A 25 2.28 -11.88 -0.44
CA SER A 25 1.79 -10.53 -0.69
C SER A 25 0.88 -10.44 -1.91
N ASN A 26 -0.36 -10.02 -1.70
CA ASN A 26 -1.30 -9.72 -2.79
C ASN A 26 -0.92 -8.43 -3.53
N LEU A 27 -0.41 -7.42 -2.81
CA LEU A 27 0.06 -6.18 -3.41
C LEU A 27 1.19 -6.46 -4.41
N CYS A 28 2.21 -7.22 -4.00
CA CYS A 28 3.33 -7.57 -4.88
C CYS A 28 2.85 -8.35 -6.12
N ARG A 29 1.91 -9.29 -5.96
CA ARG A 29 1.34 -10.03 -7.08
C ARG A 29 0.59 -9.11 -8.06
N VAL A 30 -0.18 -8.15 -7.57
CA VAL A 30 -0.89 -7.18 -8.42
C VAL A 30 0.09 -6.29 -9.16
N LEU A 31 1.14 -5.81 -8.49
CA LEU A 31 2.17 -4.97 -9.11
C LEU A 31 3.00 -5.76 -10.13
N ALA A 32 3.40 -6.99 -9.84
CA ALA A 32 4.10 -7.85 -10.80
C ALA A 32 3.26 -8.11 -12.06
N ASN A 33 1.93 -8.34 -11.89
CA ASN A 33 1.02 -8.49 -13.04
C ASN A 33 0.95 -7.22 -13.89
N LEU A 34 0.87 -6.06 -13.25
CA LEU A 34 0.83 -4.78 -13.96
C LEU A 34 2.15 -4.52 -14.70
N CYS A 35 3.29 -4.74 -14.04
CA CYS A 35 4.61 -4.60 -14.67
C CYS A 35 4.76 -5.54 -15.88
N CYS A 36 4.30 -6.79 -15.77
CA CYS A 36 4.28 -7.74 -16.89
C CYS A 36 3.44 -7.23 -18.06
N ALA A 37 2.22 -6.74 -17.80
CA ALA A 37 1.31 -6.22 -18.83
C ALA A 37 1.90 -5.00 -19.55
N GLU A 38 2.58 -4.12 -18.83
CA GLU A 38 3.19 -2.89 -19.33
C GLU A 38 4.65 -3.08 -19.80
N LYS A 39 5.16 -4.31 -19.72
CA LYS A 39 6.54 -4.69 -20.10
C LYS A 39 7.63 -3.91 -19.35
N ILE A 40 7.39 -3.67 -18.07
CA ILE A 40 8.32 -2.99 -17.16
C ILE A 40 9.06 -4.01 -16.31
N PRO A 41 10.41 -3.93 -16.20
CA PRO A 41 11.17 -4.78 -15.30
C PRO A 41 10.67 -4.66 -13.85
N CYS A 42 10.45 -5.79 -13.19
CA CYS A 42 9.92 -5.88 -11.84
C CYS A 42 10.86 -6.72 -10.95
N TYR A 43 11.26 -6.15 -9.83
CA TYR A 43 12.16 -6.75 -8.86
C TYR A 43 11.45 -6.86 -7.51
N MET A 44 11.25 -8.08 -7.02
CA MET A 44 10.57 -8.31 -5.75
C MET A 44 11.57 -8.64 -4.65
N ILE A 45 11.75 -7.74 -3.71
CA ILE A 45 12.44 -8.02 -2.46
C ILE A 45 11.48 -8.82 -1.57
N CYS A 46 11.81 -10.08 -1.34
CA CYS A 46 10.97 -11.04 -0.64
C CYS A 46 11.59 -11.38 0.71
N SER A 47 11.01 -10.85 1.79
CA SER A 47 11.52 -11.16 3.13
C SER A 47 11.01 -12.51 3.63
N SER A 48 11.88 -13.24 4.36
CA SER A 48 11.50 -14.42 5.13
C SER A 48 10.62 -14.04 6.33
N GLU A 49 9.90 -15.01 6.87
CA GLU A 49 9.22 -14.87 8.17
C GLU A 49 10.24 -14.91 9.31
N GLU A 50 9.83 -14.53 10.53
CA GLU A 50 10.75 -14.28 11.65
C GLU A 50 11.68 -15.46 12.02
N ASN A 51 11.22 -16.69 11.79
CA ASN A 51 11.95 -17.91 12.14
C ASN A 51 12.50 -18.69 10.93
N GLU A 52 12.49 -18.07 9.74
CA GLU A 52 12.92 -18.72 8.50
C GLU A 52 14.15 -18.04 7.91
N GLU A 53 15.12 -18.80 7.47
CA GLU A 53 16.30 -18.27 6.80
C GLU A 53 16.01 -17.78 5.38
N GLN A 54 15.02 -18.38 4.73
CA GLN A 54 14.61 -18.08 3.36
C GLN A 54 13.10 -17.98 3.25
N PRO A 55 12.58 -17.16 2.34
CA PRO A 55 11.13 -17.08 2.08
C PRO A 55 10.58 -18.41 1.58
N ILE A 56 9.45 -18.85 2.14
CA ILE A 56 8.72 -20.04 1.66
C ILE A 56 8.13 -19.75 0.29
N GLU A 57 8.18 -20.71 -0.62
CA GLU A 57 7.50 -20.60 -1.90
C GLU A 57 5.97 -20.76 -1.72
N THR A 58 5.21 -19.84 -2.28
CA THR A 58 3.74 -19.80 -2.23
C THR A 58 3.14 -19.67 -3.61
N ASN A 59 1.81 -19.77 -3.73
CA ASN A 59 1.14 -19.54 -5.00
C ASN A 59 1.40 -18.13 -5.54
N ASN A 60 1.39 -17.11 -4.68
CA ASN A 60 1.68 -15.73 -5.11
C ASN A 60 3.12 -15.57 -5.58
N SER A 61 4.11 -16.13 -4.88
CA SER A 61 5.51 -16.02 -5.32
C SER A 61 5.77 -16.76 -6.63
N ARG A 62 5.12 -17.91 -6.85
CA ARG A 62 5.16 -18.62 -8.15
C ARG A 62 4.55 -17.82 -9.27
N LEU A 63 3.37 -17.21 -9.05
CA LEU A 63 2.73 -16.33 -10.03
C LEU A 63 3.61 -15.13 -10.37
N MET A 64 4.22 -14.48 -9.39
CA MET A 64 5.13 -13.35 -9.61
C MET A 64 6.33 -13.75 -10.48
N LYS A 65 6.94 -14.91 -10.23
CA LYS A 65 8.01 -15.45 -11.09
C LYS A 65 7.53 -15.72 -12.53
N TRP A 66 6.35 -16.30 -12.71
CA TRP A 66 5.76 -16.53 -14.04
C TRP A 66 5.44 -15.22 -14.79
N LEU A 67 5.10 -14.16 -14.04
CA LEU A 67 4.89 -12.82 -14.59
C LEU A 67 6.21 -12.10 -14.89
N GLY A 68 7.35 -12.74 -14.69
CA GLY A 68 8.67 -12.20 -15.02
C GLY A 68 9.30 -11.35 -13.93
N ALA A 69 8.75 -11.31 -12.72
CA ALA A 69 9.39 -10.62 -11.62
C ALA A 69 10.63 -11.39 -11.14
N GLU A 70 11.77 -10.69 -11.02
CA GLU A 70 12.96 -11.19 -10.35
C GLU A 70 12.72 -11.18 -8.84
N VAL A 71 12.73 -12.36 -8.20
CA VAL A 71 12.52 -12.47 -6.75
C VAL A 71 13.88 -12.49 -6.06
N ILE A 72 14.12 -11.50 -5.22
CA ILE A 72 15.35 -11.30 -4.44
C ILE A 72 15.03 -11.65 -2.98
N PRO A 73 15.44 -12.83 -2.49
CA PRO A 73 15.19 -13.22 -1.12
C PRO A 73 16.11 -12.45 -0.14
N CYS A 74 15.58 -12.11 1.03
CA CYS A 74 16.37 -11.53 2.12
C CYS A 74 15.82 -11.92 3.49
N ARG A 75 16.61 -11.75 4.53
CA ARG A 75 16.13 -11.80 5.91
C ARG A 75 15.38 -10.52 6.26
N LYS A 76 14.45 -10.60 7.19
CA LYS A 76 13.66 -9.45 7.64
C LYS A 76 14.53 -8.29 8.18
N THR A 77 15.68 -8.61 8.75
CA THR A 77 16.67 -7.64 9.24
C THR A 77 17.52 -6.99 8.14
N GLU A 78 17.51 -7.53 6.94
CA GLU A 78 18.35 -7.10 5.82
C GLU A 78 17.59 -6.30 4.75
N ILE A 79 16.30 -6.03 4.97
CA ILE A 79 15.41 -5.39 3.98
C ILE A 79 16.00 -4.07 3.47
N ALA A 80 16.35 -3.15 4.36
CA ALA A 80 16.88 -1.84 3.96
C ALA A 80 18.17 -1.95 3.15
N GLN A 81 19.07 -2.85 3.54
CA GLN A 81 20.31 -3.12 2.82
C GLN A 81 20.04 -3.72 1.45
N THR A 82 19.12 -4.67 1.36
CA THR A 82 18.74 -5.32 0.09
C THR A 82 18.09 -4.34 -0.87
N VAL A 83 17.22 -3.46 -0.36
CA VAL A 83 16.62 -2.36 -1.16
C VAL A 83 17.72 -1.48 -1.74
N GLU A 84 18.64 -0.99 -0.91
CA GLU A 84 19.72 -0.11 -1.32
C GLU A 84 20.64 -0.77 -2.37
N GLN A 85 21.05 -2.01 -2.13
CA GLN A 85 21.88 -2.78 -3.07
C GLN A 85 21.17 -2.99 -4.40
N THR A 86 19.88 -3.31 -4.39
CA THR A 86 19.08 -3.49 -5.59
C THR A 86 18.95 -2.19 -6.36
N MET A 87 18.66 -1.07 -5.68
CA MET A 87 18.58 0.25 -6.32
C MET A 87 19.92 0.65 -6.97
N ASN A 88 21.03 0.45 -6.27
CA ASN A 88 22.36 0.78 -6.78
C ASN A 88 22.72 -0.08 -8.00
N ARG A 89 22.52 -1.41 -7.90
CA ARG A 89 22.74 -2.34 -9.04
C ARG A 89 21.98 -1.90 -10.27
N LEU A 90 20.68 -1.65 -10.14
CA LEU A 90 19.85 -1.24 -11.26
C LEU A 90 20.26 0.12 -11.85
N THR A 91 20.68 1.05 -11.00
CA THR A 91 21.21 2.34 -11.46
C THR A 91 22.51 2.17 -12.24
N GLU A 92 23.42 1.30 -11.80
CA GLU A 92 24.66 0.97 -12.52
C GLU A 92 24.37 0.26 -13.86
N GLU A 93 23.30 -0.52 -13.93
CA GLU A 93 22.81 -1.16 -15.17
C GLU A 93 22.10 -0.16 -16.12
N GLY A 94 21.92 1.11 -15.70
CA GLY A 94 21.34 2.18 -16.52
C GLY A 94 19.84 2.39 -16.33
N TYR A 95 19.22 1.72 -15.37
CA TYR A 95 17.82 1.92 -15.01
C TYR A 95 17.62 3.10 -14.06
N HIS A 96 16.37 3.60 -14.01
CA HIS A 96 15.89 4.58 -13.03
C HIS A 96 14.88 3.91 -12.10
N PRO A 97 15.33 3.20 -11.05
CA PRO A 97 14.46 2.37 -10.24
C PRO A 97 13.43 3.17 -9.44
N TYR A 98 12.22 2.64 -9.35
CA TYR A 98 11.14 3.09 -8.49
C TYR A 98 10.91 2.06 -7.38
N TYR A 99 11.12 2.45 -6.13
CA TYR A 99 10.74 1.62 -4.99
C TYR A 99 9.39 2.07 -4.43
N ILE A 100 8.44 1.13 -4.31
CA ILE A 100 7.04 1.46 -3.96
C ILE A 100 6.88 2.16 -2.61
N PHE A 101 7.83 2.02 -1.69
CA PHE A 101 7.81 2.70 -0.40
C PHE A 101 8.72 3.92 -0.33
N GLY A 102 9.26 4.39 -1.45
CA GLY A 102 10.10 5.57 -1.53
C GLY A 102 11.58 5.27 -1.33
N ASP A 103 12.12 5.49 -0.15
CA ASP A 103 13.50 5.20 0.17
C ASP A 103 13.69 3.82 0.85
N LYS A 104 14.94 3.45 1.13
CA LYS A 104 15.27 2.16 1.79
C LYS A 104 14.67 1.97 3.18
N PHE A 105 14.25 3.04 3.83
CA PHE A 105 13.57 3.01 5.13
C PHE A 105 12.05 2.93 5.01
N GLY A 106 11.52 2.99 3.79
CA GLY A 106 10.10 2.90 3.50
C GLY A 106 9.38 4.23 3.65
N THR A 107 10.05 5.35 3.36
CA THR A 107 9.50 6.71 3.44
C THR A 107 9.55 7.41 2.07
N GLY A 108 8.54 8.25 1.82
CA GLY A 108 8.47 9.11 0.64
C GLY A 108 7.38 8.81 -0.38
N ASN A 109 6.67 7.67 -0.24
CA ASN A 109 5.54 7.29 -1.09
C ASN A 109 4.30 6.89 -0.28
N GLU A 110 4.15 7.40 0.94
CA GLU A 110 3.06 7.05 1.85
C GLU A 110 1.69 7.49 1.33
N ASP A 111 1.65 8.59 0.60
CA ASP A 111 0.44 9.14 -0.01
C ASP A 111 -0.08 8.31 -1.19
N THR A 112 0.81 7.62 -1.91
CA THR A 112 0.43 6.85 -3.12
C THR A 112 -0.64 5.78 -2.85
N PRO A 113 -0.52 4.92 -1.81
CA PRO A 113 -1.60 4.00 -1.46
C PRO A 113 -2.84 4.72 -0.91
N VAL A 114 -2.70 5.85 -0.22
CA VAL A 114 -3.82 6.64 0.29
C VAL A 114 -4.65 7.18 -0.89
N GLN A 115 -4.01 7.80 -1.88
CA GLN A 115 -4.67 8.28 -3.10
C GLN A 115 -5.49 7.19 -3.79
N ALA A 116 -4.96 5.96 -3.86
CA ALA A 116 -5.65 4.85 -4.50
C ALA A 116 -7.00 4.52 -3.83
N TYR A 117 -7.10 4.71 -2.54
CA TYR A 117 -8.33 4.45 -1.79
C TYR A 117 -9.23 5.69 -1.65
N VAL A 118 -8.70 6.89 -1.81
CA VAL A 118 -9.50 8.08 -2.10
C VAL A 118 -10.26 7.91 -3.42
N ASP A 119 -9.57 7.45 -4.46
CA ASP A 119 -10.20 7.14 -5.74
C ASP A 119 -11.24 6.01 -5.58
N GLY A 120 -10.92 4.97 -4.80
CA GLY A 120 -11.86 3.88 -4.48
C GLY A 120 -13.11 4.37 -3.73
N TYR A 121 -12.97 5.33 -2.83
CA TYR A 121 -14.10 5.96 -2.16
C TYR A 121 -15.01 6.69 -3.17
N ARG A 122 -14.42 7.43 -4.10
CA ARG A 122 -15.18 8.09 -5.19
C ARG A 122 -15.92 7.09 -6.09
N GLU A 123 -15.32 5.92 -6.34
CA GLU A 123 -16.00 4.83 -7.07
C GLU A 123 -17.21 4.32 -6.29
N ILE A 124 -17.13 4.21 -4.96
CA ILE A 124 -18.27 3.84 -4.09
C ILE A 124 -19.40 4.87 -4.22
N LEU A 125 -19.09 6.17 -4.09
CA LEU A 125 -20.09 7.23 -4.22
C LEU A 125 -20.74 7.24 -5.61
N ALA A 126 -19.95 7.03 -6.67
CA ALA A 126 -20.47 6.95 -8.03
C ALA A 126 -21.45 5.78 -8.19
N TRP A 127 -21.12 4.63 -7.59
CA TRP A 127 -21.98 3.45 -7.63
C TRP A 127 -23.27 3.64 -6.79
N GLU A 128 -23.20 4.24 -5.60
CA GLU A 128 -24.37 4.60 -4.80
C GLU A 128 -25.36 5.46 -5.60
N LYS A 129 -24.81 6.48 -6.27
CA LYS A 129 -25.60 7.37 -7.14
C LYS A 129 -26.26 6.62 -8.30
N GLU A 130 -25.50 5.73 -8.95
CA GLU A 130 -26.02 4.92 -10.07
C GLU A 130 -27.14 3.99 -9.62
N GLN A 131 -26.98 3.36 -8.45
CA GLN A 131 -27.95 2.41 -7.90
C GLN A 131 -29.09 3.08 -7.10
N ASN A 132 -29.02 4.40 -6.90
CA ASN A 132 -29.95 5.17 -6.06
C ASN A 132 -30.07 4.59 -4.64
N ILE A 133 -28.92 4.28 -4.02
CA ILE A 133 -28.80 3.80 -2.64
C ILE A 133 -27.82 4.68 -1.86
N SER A 134 -27.76 4.50 -0.54
CA SER A 134 -26.77 5.13 0.32
C SER A 134 -26.32 4.14 1.39
N PHE A 135 -24.99 4.00 1.56
CA PHE A 135 -24.45 3.19 2.63
C PHE A 135 -24.43 3.99 3.94
N SER A 136 -24.77 3.32 5.03
CA SER A 136 -24.56 3.88 6.36
C SER A 136 -23.18 3.58 6.92
N HIS A 137 -22.56 2.48 6.47
CA HIS A 137 -21.26 2.02 6.96
C HIS A 137 -20.46 1.38 5.82
N ILE A 138 -19.13 1.60 5.85
CA ILE A 138 -18.15 0.93 5.01
C ILE A 138 -17.16 0.20 5.93
N PHE A 139 -17.06 -1.11 5.80
CA PHE A 139 -16.14 -1.94 6.57
C PHE A 139 -14.92 -2.31 5.72
N ALA A 140 -13.72 -2.12 6.25
CA ALA A 140 -12.49 -2.45 5.55
C ALA A 140 -11.51 -3.20 6.48
N ALA A 141 -10.83 -4.22 5.96
CA ALA A 141 -9.72 -4.85 6.66
C ALA A 141 -8.55 -3.85 6.78
N SER A 142 -8.11 -3.58 8.01
CA SER A 142 -7.05 -2.63 8.32
C SER A 142 -5.81 -3.36 8.83
N GLY A 143 -4.84 -3.62 7.95
CA GLY A 143 -3.54 -4.19 8.28
C GLY A 143 -2.49 -3.10 8.47
N THR A 144 -2.00 -2.50 7.39
CA THR A 144 -1.08 -1.36 7.44
C THR A 144 -1.75 -0.03 7.78
N GLY A 145 -3.07 0.06 7.58
CA GLY A 145 -3.86 1.27 7.74
C GLY A 145 -4.14 2.02 6.43
N SER A 146 -3.36 1.82 5.38
CA SER A 146 -3.44 2.62 4.14
C SER A 146 -4.81 2.60 3.47
N THR A 147 -5.54 1.46 3.51
CA THR A 147 -6.90 1.37 2.97
C THR A 147 -7.85 2.29 3.73
N GLN A 148 -7.82 2.22 5.04
CA GLN A 148 -8.68 3.04 5.89
C GLN A 148 -8.31 4.52 5.77
N CYS A 149 -7.00 4.86 5.76
CA CYS A 149 -6.53 6.23 5.52
C CYS A 149 -7.14 6.82 4.23
N GLY A 150 -7.09 6.05 3.14
CA GLY A 150 -7.62 6.53 1.86
C GLY A 150 -9.14 6.67 1.83
N LEU A 151 -9.87 5.72 2.41
CA LEU A 151 -11.32 5.82 2.50
C LEU A 151 -11.76 7.00 3.36
N VAL A 152 -11.13 7.18 4.55
CA VAL A 152 -11.42 8.33 5.44
C VAL A 152 -11.03 9.65 4.74
N SER A 153 -9.87 9.71 4.10
CA SER A 153 -9.48 10.90 3.31
C SER A 153 -10.49 11.22 2.21
N GLY A 154 -10.96 10.21 1.50
CA GLY A 154 -12.00 10.35 0.49
C GLY A 154 -13.30 10.89 1.07
N LYS A 155 -13.76 10.31 2.20
CA LYS A 155 -14.94 10.79 2.93
C LYS A 155 -14.80 12.27 3.32
N LEU A 156 -13.68 12.66 3.91
CA LEU A 156 -13.42 14.04 4.31
C LEU A 156 -13.46 15.00 3.12
N LEU A 157 -12.90 14.62 1.98
CA LEU A 157 -12.87 15.43 0.76
C LEU A 157 -14.25 15.57 0.10
N GLU A 158 -15.02 14.50 0.06
CA GLU A 158 -16.33 14.45 -0.59
C GLU A 158 -17.50 14.76 0.38
N GLN A 159 -17.19 15.03 1.67
CA GLN A 159 -18.17 15.32 2.73
C GLN A 159 -19.20 14.18 2.92
N GLY A 160 -18.74 12.94 2.86
CA GLY A 160 -19.58 11.76 3.06
C GLY A 160 -20.13 11.65 4.48
N THR A 161 -21.24 10.95 4.64
CA THR A 161 -21.96 10.83 5.93
C THR A 161 -21.89 9.43 6.55
N GLU A 162 -21.48 8.42 5.80
CA GLU A 162 -21.32 7.04 6.28
C GLU A 162 -20.16 6.91 7.27
N GLN A 163 -20.21 5.89 8.11
CA GLN A 163 -19.10 5.54 8.98
C GLN A 163 -18.12 4.59 8.28
N ILE A 164 -16.83 4.90 8.35
CA ILE A 164 -15.76 4.04 7.81
C ILE A 164 -15.12 3.31 8.98
N ILE A 165 -15.32 1.99 9.04
CA ILE A 165 -14.88 1.13 10.14
C ILE A 165 -13.77 0.22 9.66
N GLY A 166 -12.56 0.40 10.20
CA GLY A 166 -11.44 -0.50 10.01
C GLY A 166 -11.55 -1.70 10.93
N LEU A 167 -11.43 -2.90 10.37
CA LEU A 167 -11.32 -4.14 11.15
C LEU A 167 -9.83 -4.51 11.24
N SER A 168 -9.23 -4.40 12.42
CA SER A 168 -7.81 -4.69 12.60
C SER A 168 -7.49 -6.16 12.37
N ILE A 169 -6.63 -6.41 11.39
CA ILE A 169 -6.08 -7.74 11.08
C ILE A 169 -4.59 -7.85 11.42
N SER A 170 -4.00 -6.82 12.02
CA SER A 170 -2.59 -6.78 12.41
C SER A 170 -2.38 -7.01 13.90
N SER A 171 -1.15 -7.31 14.30
CA SER A 171 -0.75 -7.44 15.71
C SER A 171 -0.40 -6.11 16.38
N ARG A 172 -0.61 -4.97 15.69
CA ARG A 172 -0.31 -3.66 16.26
C ARG A 172 -1.25 -3.33 17.40
N GLU A 173 -0.73 -2.67 18.42
CA GLU A 173 -1.53 -2.05 19.46
C GLU A 173 -2.38 -0.91 18.90
N TYR A 174 -3.56 -0.71 19.47
CA TYR A 174 -4.57 0.25 19.01
C TYR A 174 -3.97 1.65 18.81
N ASP A 175 -3.36 2.22 19.86
CA ASP A 175 -2.81 3.59 19.82
C ASP A 175 -1.73 3.76 18.75
N ARG A 176 -0.92 2.72 18.52
CA ARG A 176 0.09 2.73 17.46
C ARG A 176 -0.54 2.69 16.08
N ALA A 177 -1.61 1.91 15.91
CA ALA A 177 -2.32 1.83 14.64
C ALA A 177 -3.00 3.16 14.30
N ILE A 178 -3.66 3.80 15.28
CA ILE A 178 -4.30 5.11 15.13
C ILE A 178 -3.25 6.17 14.74
N ARG A 179 -2.14 6.30 15.47
CA ARG A 179 -1.08 7.27 15.15
C ARG A 179 -0.52 7.12 13.74
N ILE A 180 -0.37 5.87 13.26
CA ILE A 180 0.08 5.62 11.88
C ILE A 180 -0.94 6.13 10.87
N MET A 181 -2.23 5.92 11.13
CA MET A 181 -3.30 6.39 10.24
C MET A 181 -3.46 7.91 10.29
N GLU A 182 -3.35 8.51 11.46
CA GLU A 182 -3.33 9.97 11.62
C GLU A 182 -2.20 10.62 10.83
N SER A 183 -0.98 10.07 10.97
CA SER A 183 0.18 10.53 10.17
C SER A 183 -0.08 10.36 8.68
N GLY A 184 -0.57 9.18 8.25
CA GLY A 184 -0.83 8.92 6.84
C GLY A 184 -1.87 9.85 6.21
N ILE A 185 -2.94 10.19 6.93
CA ILE A 185 -3.95 11.16 6.46
C ILE A 185 -3.37 12.57 6.44
N SER A 186 -2.70 12.99 7.53
CA SER A 186 -2.10 14.31 7.62
C SER A 186 -1.06 14.54 6.52
N ASP A 187 -0.18 13.59 6.28
CA ASP A 187 0.84 13.65 5.23
C ASP A 187 0.21 13.72 3.83
N TYR A 188 -0.84 12.93 3.59
CA TYR A 188 -1.59 12.98 2.33
C TYR A 188 -2.19 14.35 2.07
N PHE A 189 -2.88 14.93 3.07
CA PHE A 189 -3.49 16.26 2.93
C PHE A 189 -2.43 17.34 2.75
N ALA A 190 -1.36 17.34 3.56
CA ALA A 190 -0.26 18.31 3.45
C ALA A 190 0.42 18.26 2.09
N LYS A 191 0.76 17.07 1.58
CA LYS A 191 1.43 16.89 0.29
C LYS A 191 0.56 17.32 -0.89
N ASN A 192 -0.76 17.18 -0.77
CA ASN A 192 -1.71 17.60 -1.80
C ASN A 192 -2.21 19.05 -1.61
N HIS A 193 -1.64 19.81 -0.67
CA HIS A 193 -2.05 21.19 -0.35
C HIS A 193 -3.54 21.31 0.02
N LEU A 194 -4.08 20.28 0.67
CA LEU A 194 -5.46 20.22 1.13
C LEU A 194 -5.56 20.59 2.61
N VAL A 195 -6.72 21.07 3.02
CA VAL A 195 -6.98 21.44 4.42
C VAL A 195 -7.77 20.32 5.10
N LEU A 196 -7.26 19.83 6.22
CA LEU A 196 -8.00 18.91 7.07
C LEU A 196 -9.09 19.66 7.84
N PRO A 197 -10.32 19.13 7.89
CA PRO A 197 -11.37 19.69 8.73
C PRO A 197 -10.99 19.58 10.22
N GLU A 198 -11.47 20.52 11.04
CA GLU A 198 -11.29 20.45 12.50
C GLU A 198 -11.99 19.22 13.09
N GLY A 199 -11.31 18.49 13.96
CA GLY A 199 -11.86 17.29 14.63
C GLY A 199 -11.96 16.04 13.74
N TRP A 200 -11.29 16.03 12.59
CA TRP A 200 -11.30 14.91 11.64
C TRP A 200 -10.84 13.57 12.25
N GLU A 201 -10.06 13.61 13.33
CA GLU A 201 -9.56 12.42 14.03
C GLU A 201 -10.70 11.54 14.55
N SER A 202 -11.86 12.14 14.83
CA SER A 202 -13.07 11.42 15.23
C SER A 202 -13.66 10.51 14.15
N GLU A 203 -13.20 10.63 12.91
CA GLU A 203 -13.59 9.76 11.80
C GLU A 203 -12.79 8.45 11.74
N LEU A 204 -11.75 8.31 12.57
CA LEU A 204 -10.94 7.11 12.65
C LEU A 204 -11.57 6.08 13.60
N HIS A 205 -12.36 5.17 13.06
CA HIS A 205 -12.96 4.06 13.80
C HIS A 205 -12.20 2.77 13.49
N LEU A 206 -11.48 2.21 14.46
CA LEU A 206 -10.74 0.96 14.34
C LEU A 206 -11.26 -0.05 15.37
N GLU A 207 -11.80 -1.15 14.86
CA GLU A 207 -12.27 -2.26 15.68
C GLU A 207 -11.17 -3.32 15.83
N MET A 208 -10.88 -3.65 17.09
CA MET A 208 -9.91 -4.69 17.46
C MET A 208 -10.65 -6.00 17.77
N GLY A 209 -9.94 -7.12 17.71
CA GLY A 209 -10.52 -8.41 18.14
C GLY A 209 -11.02 -9.32 17.02
N TYR A 210 -11.00 -8.87 15.78
CA TYR A 210 -11.34 -9.69 14.60
C TYR A 210 -10.14 -10.47 14.06
N ARG A 211 -9.01 -10.42 14.75
CA ARG A 211 -7.81 -11.17 14.40
C ARG A 211 -8.01 -12.64 14.75
N GLN A 212 -8.13 -13.50 13.75
CA GLN A 212 -7.91 -14.93 13.94
C GLN A 212 -6.41 -15.15 14.09
N GLY A 213 -6.01 -15.76 15.20
CA GLY A 213 -4.61 -16.09 15.45
C GLY A 213 -4.06 -16.95 14.31
N GLY A 214 -3.11 -16.41 13.58
CA GLY A 214 -2.23 -17.08 12.67
C GLY A 214 -0.83 -16.94 13.21
#